data_6bf4d0e9f7657ccd73729221cb6dce3b
#
_entry.id   6bf4d0e9f7657ccd73729221cb6dce3b
#
_cell.length_a   1.000
_cell.length_b   1.000
_cell.length_c   1.000
_cell.angle_alpha   90.00
_cell.angle_beta   90.00
_cell.angle_gamma   90.00
#
_symmetry.space_group_name_H-M   'P 1'
#
loop_
_entity.id
_entity.type
_entity.pdbx_description
1 polymer ?
#
loop_
_entity_poly.entity_id
_entity_poly.type
_entity_poly.pdbx_seq_one_letter_code
_entity_poly.pdbx_strand_id
1 'polypeptide(L)'
;MIDALDRDLLQIMARRMALVAEVAAYKRQHGVRIRDAAREREVLRDRHERAVELGLPAGEIESIFRLLLRSSRDHQAALRAEIPLNEPARTIAIIGGQGKIGRLLARLFGDLGHRLLIVDRDTELGAAEAAAAADVVVVSVPIELTESVIREVGPHVRAESLLMDVTSIKEAPVRAMLEATTASVVGTHPMFGPSVHTLQGQRMVVCRARGDVWADWVVHTFSARGLSVTETTPVQHDRVMSVVQVLTHFQTQVQGITLARAGLPLAETMPFTSPAYLLELYVAARHFAQDPALYGPIEMRNPRAGDVTAAFGAAAQELAQVIATGDQESFARLFGEVRQFFGDFTAEALEQSSFLIDRIVERS
;
A
#
# COMPACT_ATOMS: atom_id res chain seq x y z
N MET A 1 3.67 -9.87 -42.34
CA MET A 1 4.11 -8.45 -42.39
C MET A 1 3.96 -7.79 -41.05
N ILE A 2 2.79 -7.82 -40.37
CA ILE A 2 2.59 -7.30 -39.01
C ILE A 2 3.51 -7.99 -38.00
N ASP A 3 3.59 -9.33 -38.00
CA ASP A 3 4.47 -10.10 -37.10
C ASP A 3 5.97 -9.73 -37.21
N ALA A 4 6.41 -9.20 -38.36
CA ALA A 4 7.78 -8.73 -38.52
C ALA A 4 7.99 -7.40 -37.80
N LEU A 5 7.03 -6.47 -37.93
CA LEU A 5 7.05 -5.19 -37.25
C LEU A 5 6.93 -5.38 -35.72
N ASP A 6 6.12 -6.35 -35.25
CA ASP A 6 6.02 -6.69 -33.84
C ASP A 6 7.35 -7.20 -33.28
N ARG A 7 8.09 -8.01 -34.07
CA ARG A 7 9.44 -8.44 -33.67
C ARG A 7 10.42 -7.27 -33.58
N ASP A 8 10.36 -6.32 -34.55
CA ASP A 8 11.18 -5.12 -34.50
C ASP A 8 10.85 -4.25 -33.29
N LEU A 9 9.55 -4.10 -32.95
CA LEU A 9 9.09 -3.41 -31.78
C LEU A 9 9.65 -4.05 -30.49
N LEU A 10 9.61 -5.37 -30.37
CA LEU A 10 10.20 -6.09 -29.24
C LEU A 10 11.71 -5.86 -29.13
N GLN A 11 12.44 -5.81 -30.24
CA GLN A 11 13.89 -5.50 -30.24
C GLN A 11 14.15 -4.07 -29.75
N ILE A 12 13.34 -3.10 -30.17
CA ILE A 12 13.44 -1.71 -29.72
C ILE A 12 13.16 -1.63 -28.21
N MET A 13 12.14 -2.34 -27.73
CA MET A 13 11.84 -2.43 -26.29
C MET A 13 13.01 -3.04 -25.50
N ALA A 14 13.63 -4.10 -26.00
CA ALA A 14 14.79 -4.72 -25.36
C ALA A 14 15.99 -3.75 -25.29
N ARG A 15 16.30 -3.02 -26.37
CA ARG A 15 17.33 -1.97 -26.36
C ARG A 15 17.02 -0.87 -25.36
N ARG A 16 15.75 -0.45 -25.28
CA ARG A 16 15.31 0.54 -24.30
C ARG A 16 15.53 0.05 -22.87
N MET A 17 15.24 -1.21 -22.57
CA MET A 17 15.45 -1.79 -21.24
C MET A 17 16.95 -1.91 -20.88
N ALA A 18 17.82 -2.18 -21.83
CA ALA A 18 19.27 -2.15 -21.61
C ALA A 18 19.76 -0.75 -21.18
N LEU A 19 19.29 0.31 -21.85
CA LEU A 19 19.60 1.70 -21.45
C LEU A 19 19.02 2.07 -20.08
N VAL A 20 17.91 1.46 -19.68
CA VAL A 20 17.34 1.67 -18.34
C VAL A 20 18.30 1.18 -17.24
N ALA A 21 19.08 0.12 -17.50
CA ALA A 21 20.09 -0.36 -16.57
C ALA A 21 21.23 0.66 -16.39
N GLU A 22 21.67 1.30 -17.47
CA GLU A 22 22.69 2.38 -17.41
C GLU A 22 22.15 3.60 -16.64
N VAL A 23 20.89 3.99 -16.90
CA VAL A 23 20.23 5.07 -16.16
C VAL A 23 20.10 4.72 -14.67
N ALA A 24 19.81 3.47 -14.33
CA ALA A 24 19.77 3.01 -12.93
C ALA A 24 21.14 3.15 -12.25
N ALA A 25 22.21 2.76 -12.95
CA ALA A 25 23.58 2.89 -12.46
C ALA A 25 23.95 4.37 -12.22
N TYR A 26 23.65 5.25 -13.18
CA TYR A 26 23.87 6.69 -13.06
C TYR A 26 23.11 7.29 -11.87
N LYS A 27 21.79 7.04 -11.80
CA LYS A 27 20.94 7.56 -10.70
C LYS A 27 21.43 7.10 -9.33
N ARG A 28 21.93 5.88 -9.22
CA ARG A 28 22.53 5.33 -8.01
C ARG A 28 23.80 6.08 -7.61
N GLN A 29 24.73 6.27 -8.54
CA GLN A 29 25.98 6.98 -8.32
C GLN A 29 25.76 8.42 -7.80
N HIS A 30 24.68 9.07 -8.26
CA HIS A 30 24.41 10.48 -7.98
C HIS A 30 23.30 10.69 -6.94
N GLY A 31 22.81 9.64 -6.27
CA GLY A 31 21.74 9.75 -5.26
C GLY A 31 20.39 10.21 -5.80
N VAL A 32 20.15 10.09 -7.13
CA VAL A 32 18.92 10.55 -7.78
C VAL A 32 17.80 9.53 -7.57
N ARG A 33 16.59 10.01 -7.25
CA ARG A 33 15.41 9.15 -7.09
C ARG A 33 15.07 8.40 -8.39
N ILE A 34 14.58 7.16 -8.29
CA ILE A 34 14.14 6.37 -9.45
C ILE A 34 13.00 7.09 -10.16
N ARG A 35 11.97 7.49 -9.42
CA ARG A 35 10.81 8.22 -9.98
C ARG A 35 11.11 9.71 -10.04
N ASP A 36 11.01 10.25 -11.24
CA ASP A 36 10.97 11.69 -11.52
C ASP A 36 9.62 12.01 -12.19
N ALA A 37 8.65 12.44 -11.37
CA ALA A 37 7.29 12.69 -11.82
C ALA A 37 7.21 13.84 -12.85
N ALA A 38 8.11 14.83 -12.77
CA ALA A 38 8.14 15.93 -13.72
C ALA A 38 8.61 15.44 -15.11
N ARG A 39 9.70 14.65 -15.12
CA ARG A 39 10.23 14.05 -16.35
C ARG A 39 9.25 13.04 -16.97
N GLU A 40 8.55 12.26 -16.16
CA GLU A 40 7.53 11.33 -16.67
C GLU A 40 6.39 12.07 -17.37
N ARG A 41 5.89 13.16 -16.78
CA ARG A 41 4.86 14.01 -17.43
C ARG A 41 5.36 14.63 -18.74
N GLU A 42 6.58 15.11 -18.77
CA GLU A 42 7.20 15.64 -19.99
C GLU A 42 7.27 14.58 -21.09
N VAL A 43 7.74 13.37 -20.76
CA VAL A 43 7.81 12.25 -21.71
C VAL A 43 6.43 11.88 -22.23
N LEU A 44 5.41 11.77 -21.36
CA LEU A 44 4.06 11.40 -21.78
C LEU A 44 3.46 12.46 -22.70
N ARG A 45 3.63 13.75 -22.40
CA ARG A 45 3.17 14.84 -23.26
C ARG A 45 3.83 14.80 -24.64
N ASP A 46 5.15 14.68 -24.70
CA ASP A 46 5.90 14.59 -25.96
C ASP A 46 5.44 13.38 -26.80
N ARG A 47 5.15 12.23 -26.15
CA ARG A 47 4.68 11.04 -26.86
C ARG A 47 3.24 11.19 -27.38
N HIS A 48 2.40 11.87 -26.61
CA HIS A 48 1.06 12.22 -27.03
C HIS A 48 1.08 13.13 -28.29
N GLU A 49 1.84 14.21 -28.25
CA GLU A 49 2.00 15.14 -29.38
C GLU A 49 2.54 14.41 -30.62
N ARG A 50 3.56 13.58 -30.43
CA ARG A 50 4.15 12.80 -31.52
C ARG A 50 3.22 11.75 -32.12
N ALA A 51 2.36 11.14 -31.30
CA ALA A 51 1.34 10.20 -31.78
C ALA A 51 0.33 10.91 -32.69
N VAL A 52 -0.13 12.11 -32.32
CA VAL A 52 -1.00 12.95 -33.17
C VAL A 52 -0.35 13.24 -34.53
N GLU A 53 0.91 13.66 -34.54
CA GLU A 53 1.66 13.92 -35.79
C GLU A 53 1.75 12.69 -36.71
N LEU A 54 1.83 11.50 -36.12
CA LEU A 54 1.92 10.24 -36.85
C LEU A 54 0.56 9.61 -37.20
N GLY A 55 -0.55 10.29 -36.85
CA GLY A 55 -1.91 9.78 -37.09
C GLY A 55 -2.27 8.56 -36.23
N LEU A 56 -1.61 8.39 -35.08
CA LEU A 56 -1.87 7.32 -34.12
C LEU A 56 -2.86 7.76 -33.04
N PRO A 57 -3.61 6.83 -32.42
CA PRO A 57 -4.52 7.17 -31.32
C PRO A 57 -3.71 7.59 -30.08
N ALA A 58 -3.62 8.88 -29.84
CA ALA A 58 -2.71 9.48 -28.87
C ALA A 58 -2.92 8.98 -27.42
N GLY A 59 -4.18 8.75 -26.98
CA GLY A 59 -4.49 8.21 -25.67
C GLY A 59 -4.01 6.78 -25.47
N GLU A 60 -4.11 5.94 -26.49
CA GLU A 60 -3.61 4.56 -26.45
C GLU A 60 -2.08 4.54 -26.41
N ILE A 61 -1.43 5.37 -27.23
CA ILE A 61 0.04 5.52 -27.21
C ILE A 61 0.53 6.01 -25.85
N GLU A 62 -0.12 6.98 -25.26
CA GLU A 62 0.21 7.44 -23.91
C GLU A 62 0.08 6.31 -22.89
N SER A 63 -0.97 5.48 -22.96
CA SER A 63 -1.17 4.32 -22.12
C SER A 63 -0.05 3.29 -22.24
N ILE A 64 0.41 2.99 -23.46
CA ILE A 64 1.56 2.12 -23.74
C ILE A 64 2.82 2.71 -23.07
N PHE A 65 3.07 4.00 -23.21
CA PHE A 65 4.24 4.64 -22.60
C PHE A 65 4.16 4.69 -21.08
N ARG A 66 2.99 4.81 -20.48
CA ARG A 66 2.79 4.66 -19.02
C ARG A 66 3.22 3.26 -18.53
N LEU A 67 2.88 2.20 -19.27
CA LEU A 67 3.33 0.82 -18.99
C LEU A 67 4.84 0.67 -19.15
N LEU A 68 5.43 1.22 -20.21
CA LEU A 68 6.88 1.20 -20.43
C LEU A 68 7.65 1.96 -19.35
N LEU A 69 7.16 3.10 -18.88
CA LEU A 69 7.74 3.85 -17.76
C LEU A 69 7.64 3.07 -16.46
N ARG A 70 6.50 2.42 -16.20
CA ARG A 70 6.33 1.54 -15.04
C ARG A 70 7.33 0.38 -15.07
N SER A 71 7.39 -0.37 -16.18
CA SER A 71 8.34 -1.48 -16.36
C SER A 71 9.79 -1.03 -16.16
N SER A 72 10.13 0.18 -16.64
CA SER A 72 11.46 0.76 -16.43
C SER A 72 11.77 1.06 -14.98
N ARG A 73 10.79 1.56 -14.20
CA ARG A 73 10.95 1.79 -12.76
C ARG A 73 11.13 0.47 -12.02
N ASP A 74 10.32 -0.52 -12.34
CA ASP A 74 10.38 -1.85 -11.71
C ASP A 74 11.75 -2.50 -11.95
N HIS A 75 12.28 -2.37 -13.17
CA HIS A 75 13.63 -2.85 -13.52
C HIS A 75 14.72 -2.08 -12.77
N GLN A 76 14.65 -0.74 -12.73
CA GLN A 76 15.58 0.09 -11.94
C GLN A 76 15.53 -0.25 -10.43
N ALA A 77 14.34 -0.53 -9.91
CA ALA A 77 14.15 -0.91 -8.52
C ALA A 77 14.77 -2.28 -8.21
N ALA A 78 14.59 -3.26 -9.10
CA ALA A 78 15.22 -4.57 -8.99
C ALA A 78 16.76 -4.46 -8.97
N LEU A 79 17.33 -3.71 -9.92
CA LEU A 79 18.78 -3.46 -9.98
C LEU A 79 19.31 -2.71 -8.75
N ARG A 80 18.51 -1.85 -8.13
CA ARG A 80 18.87 -1.14 -6.90
C ARG A 80 18.80 -2.06 -5.68
N ALA A 81 17.89 -3.04 -5.70
CA ALA A 81 17.73 -4.02 -4.64
C ALA A 81 18.93 -5.00 -4.52
N GLU A 82 19.61 -5.25 -5.64
CA GLU A 82 20.83 -6.09 -5.68
C GLU A 82 22.07 -5.45 -5.07
N ILE A 83 21.97 -4.18 -4.60
CA ILE A 83 23.13 -3.48 -4.06
C ILE A 83 22.95 -3.33 -2.55
N PRO A 84 23.84 -3.91 -1.75
CA PRO A 84 23.88 -3.68 -0.33
C PRO A 84 23.94 -2.17 -0.05
N LEU A 85 23.15 -1.69 0.88
CA LEU A 85 23.42 -0.41 1.50
C LEU A 85 24.84 -0.48 2.07
N ASN A 86 25.61 0.59 1.92
CA ASN A 86 26.96 0.70 2.51
C ASN A 86 26.90 0.83 4.05
N GLU A 87 26.08 -0.01 4.67
CA GLU A 87 25.85 -0.06 6.11
C GLU A 87 26.28 -1.40 6.67
N PRO A 88 26.72 -1.44 7.93
CA PRO A 88 27.09 -2.70 8.59
C PRO A 88 25.93 -3.69 8.56
N ALA A 89 26.20 -4.96 8.25
CA ALA A 89 25.23 -6.03 8.36
C ALA A 89 24.73 -6.13 9.81
N ARG A 90 23.40 -6.14 9.98
CA ARG A 90 22.74 -6.25 11.28
C ARG A 90 22.09 -7.61 11.41
N THR A 91 21.89 -8.07 12.64
CA THR A 91 21.06 -9.24 12.93
C THR A 91 19.63 -8.79 13.16
N ILE A 92 18.69 -9.28 12.36
CA ILE A 92 17.28 -8.91 12.41
C ILE A 92 16.44 -10.14 12.75
N ALA A 93 15.76 -10.12 13.88
CA ALA A 93 14.78 -11.12 14.27
C ALA A 93 13.40 -10.72 13.74
N ILE A 94 12.72 -11.64 13.05
CA ILE A 94 11.36 -11.42 12.55
C ILE A 94 10.45 -12.42 13.26
N ILE A 95 9.67 -11.95 14.23
CA ILE A 95 8.69 -12.72 14.97
C ILE A 95 7.39 -12.77 14.14
N GLY A 96 6.93 -13.96 13.79
CA GLY A 96 5.91 -14.18 12.75
C GLY A 96 6.51 -14.17 11.34
N GLY A 97 7.78 -14.54 11.23
CA GLY A 97 8.57 -14.46 9.99
C GLY A 97 8.15 -15.40 8.88
N GLN A 98 7.37 -16.45 9.19
CA GLN A 98 6.79 -17.34 8.18
C GLN A 98 5.44 -16.87 7.65
N GLY A 99 4.85 -15.82 8.24
CA GLY A 99 3.68 -15.14 7.73
C GLY A 99 3.94 -14.45 6.38
N LYS A 100 2.87 -14.04 5.69
CA LYS A 100 3.00 -13.42 4.35
C LYS A 100 3.82 -12.11 4.38
N ILE A 101 3.57 -11.23 5.35
CA ILE A 101 4.34 -9.99 5.54
C ILE A 101 5.73 -10.29 6.09
N GLY A 102 5.86 -11.22 7.05
CA GLY A 102 7.15 -11.65 7.59
C GLY A 102 8.11 -12.13 6.49
N ARG A 103 7.64 -12.97 5.57
CA ARG A 103 8.42 -13.43 4.41
C ARG A 103 8.81 -12.31 3.45
N LEU A 104 7.94 -11.32 3.25
CA LEU A 104 8.25 -10.16 2.43
C LEU A 104 9.36 -9.32 3.07
N LEU A 105 9.27 -9.08 4.39
CA LEU A 105 10.31 -8.37 5.15
C LEU A 105 11.63 -9.17 5.20
N ALA A 106 11.55 -10.49 5.35
CA ALA A 106 12.73 -11.35 5.31
C ALA A 106 13.48 -11.22 3.98
N ARG A 107 12.77 -11.21 2.85
CA ARG A 107 13.39 -10.93 1.55
C ARG A 107 13.98 -9.52 1.50
N LEU A 108 13.22 -8.50 1.94
CA LEU A 108 13.66 -7.11 1.93
C LEU A 108 14.98 -6.93 2.69
N PHE A 109 15.07 -7.45 3.91
CA PHE A 109 16.27 -7.32 4.75
C PHE A 109 17.39 -8.25 4.30
N GLY A 110 17.07 -9.46 3.83
CA GLY A 110 18.05 -10.39 3.28
C GLY A 110 18.76 -9.84 2.03
N ASP A 111 18.00 -9.24 1.11
CA ASP A 111 18.56 -8.58 -0.08
C ASP A 111 19.47 -7.39 0.26
N LEU A 112 19.31 -6.80 1.45
CA LEU A 112 20.20 -5.75 1.97
C LEU A 112 21.45 -6.32 2.69
N GLY A 113 21.61 -7.64 2.72
CA GLY A 113 22.76 -8.31 3.33
C GLY A 113 22.70 -8.47 4.85
N HIS A 114 21.53 -8.27 5.47
CA HIS A 114 21.35 -8.48 6.90
C HIS A 114 21.23 -9.97 7.25
N ARG A 115 21.71 -10.37 8.44
CA ARG A 115 21.50 -11.69 9.00
C ARG A 115 20.10 -11.80 9.57
N LEU A 116 19.35 -12.85 9.20
CA LEU A 116 17.97 -13.02 9.61
C LEU A 116 17.81 -14.14 10.63
N LEU A 117 17.03 -13.89 11.66
CA LEU A 117 16.52 -14.84 12.63
C LEU A 117 15.00 -14.94 12.43
N ILE A 118 14.56 -15.99 11.77
CA ILE A 118 13.13 -16.19 11.48
C ILE A 118 12.52 -17.00 12.61
N VAL A 119 11.53 -16.41 13.27
CA VAL A 119 10.81 -17.01 14.40
C VAL A 119 9.33 -17.11 14.07
N ASP A 120 8.77 -18.29 14.27
CA ASP A 120 7.34 -18.57 14.17
C ASP A 120 6.97 -19.71 15.12
N ARG A 121 5.70 -20.11 15.15
CA ARG A 121 5.21 -21.16 16.07
C ARG A 121 5.94 -22.49 15.92
N ASP A 122 6.36 -22.82 14.70
CA ASP A 122 6.96 -24.09 14.35
C ASP A 122 8.50 -24.01 14.18
N THR A 123 9.14 -22.92 14.63
CA THR A 123 10.60 -22.79 14.60
C THR A 123 11.24 -23.24 15.90
N GLU A 124 12.42 -23.85 15.81
CA GLU A 124 13.21 -24.27 16.99
C GLU A 124 13.70 -23.05 17.80
N LEU A 125 14.01 -21.95 17.12
CA LEU A 125 14.47 -20.71 17.76
C LEU A 125 13.30 -20.01 18.44
N GLY A 126 13.42 -19.79 19.74
CA GLY A 126 12.42 -19.09 20.55
C GLY A 126 12.44 -17.57 20.35
N ALA A 127 11.29 -16.92 20.54
CA ALA A 127 11.14 -15.48 20.35
C ALA A 127 12.02 -14.65 21.29
N ALA A 128 12.10 -15.03 22.57
CA ALA A 128 12.94 -14.38 23.56
C ALA A 128 14.45 -14.49 23.24
N GLU A 129 14.89 -15.68 22.80
CA GLU A 129 16.29 -15.92 22.41
C GLU A 129 16.66 -15.10 21.18
N ALA A 130 15.79 -15.08 20.15
CA ALA A 130 16.00 -14.29 18.96
C ALA A 130 16.04 -12.79 19.28
N ALA A 131 15.16 -12.30 20.16
CA ALA A 131 15.14 -10.90 20.58
C ALA A 131 16.42 -10.49 21.29
N ALA A 132 16.98 -11.36 22.15
CA ALA A 132 18.25 -11.11 22.84
C ALA A 132 19.46 -11.07 21.90
N ALA A 133 19.44 -11.82 20.81
CA ALA A 133 20.54 -11.92 19.85
C ALA A 133 20.49 -10.86 18.73
N ALA A 134 19.35 -10.19 18.55
CA ALA A 134 19.13 -9.29 17.41
C ALA A 134 19.48 -7.83 17.69
N ASP A 135 19.92 -7.12 16.65
CA ASP A 135 20.03 -5.65 16.63
C ASP A 135 18.69 -5.00 16.36
N VAL A 136 17.82 -5.69 15.60
CA VAL A 136 16.47 -5.23 15.26
C VAL A 136 15.49 -6.39 15.48
N VAL A 137 14.45 -6.15 16.25
CA VAL A 137 13.35 -7.09 16.47
C VAL A 137 12.09 -6.56 15.80
N VAL A 138 11.57 -7.32 14.83
CA VAL A 138 10.37 -6.97 14.06
C VAL A 138 9.22 -7.89 14.48
N VAL A 139 8.16 -7.32 15.03
CA VAL A 139 6.92 -8.05 15.38
C VAL A 139 5.98 -8.01 14.18
N SER A 140 5.77 -9.17 13.53
CA SER A 140 4.96 -9.35 12.31
C SER A 140 3.93 -10.47 12.50
N VAL A 141 3.17 -10.40 13.57
CA VAL A 141 2.13 -11.37 13.95
C VAL A 141 0.74 -10.78 13.74
N PRO A 142 -0.35 -11.59 13.77
CA PRO A 142 -1.72 -11.07 13.76
C PRO A 142 -1.95 -9.99 14.82
N ILE A 143 -2.81 -9.01 14.50
CA ILE A 143 -3.06 -7.83 15.35
C ILE A 143 -3.43 -8.23 16.78
N GLU A 144 -4.26 -9.27 16.94
CA GLU A 144 -4.72 -9.77 18.25
C GLU A 144 -3.58 -10.25 19.14
N LEU A 145 -2.51 -10.76 18.54
CA LEU A 145 -1.36 -11.33 19.25
C LEU A 145 -0.24 -10.29 19.44
N THR A 146 -0.31 -9.14 18.75
CA THR A 146 0.80 -8.19 18.69
C THR A 146 1.21 -7.70 20.08
N GLU A 147 0.28 -7.25 20.91
CA GLU A 147 0.60 -6.74 22.24
C GLU A 147 1.15 -7.82 23.17
N SER A 148 0.62 -9.06 23.13
CA SER A 148 1.11 -10.16 23.95
C SER A 148 2.54 -10.57 23.54
N VAL A 149 2.80 -10.68 22.25
CA VAL A 149 4.15 -10.96 21.72
C VAL A 149 5.13 -9.83 22.06
N ILE A 150 4.71 -8.59 21.95
CA ILE A 150 5.55 -7.43 22.35
C ILE A 150 5.93 -7.52 23.84
N ARG A 151 4.98 -7.85 24.74
CA ARG A 151 5.26 -8.01 26.17
C ARG A 151 6.15 -9.21 26.48
N GLU A 152 6.09 -10.25 25.67
CA GLU A 152 6.96 -11.43 25.77
C GLU A 152 8.39 -11.11 25.35
N VAL A 153 8.58 -10.50 24.16
CA VAL A 153 9.92 -10.30 23.60
C VAL A 153 10.61 -9.02 24.10
N GLY A 154 9.83 -8.00 24.48
CA GLY A 154 10.35 -6.66 24.84
C GLY A 154 11.41 -6.68 25.96
N PRO A 155 11.22 -7.44 27.06
CA PRO A 155 12.21 -7.52 28.14
C PRO A 155 13.55 -8.14 27.71
N HIS A 156 13.60 -8.84 26.59
CA HIS A 156 14.80 -9.48 26.04
C HIS A 156 15.51 -8.62 25.00
N VAL A 157 14.90 -7.55 24.52
CA VAL A 157 15.52 -6.64 23.55
C VAL A 157 16.59 -5.80 24.23
N ARG A 158 17.83 -5.82 23.72
CA ARG A 158 18.94 -5.07 24.27
C ARG A 158 18.70 -3.57 24.20
N ALA A 159 19.21 -2.81 25.17
CA ALA A 159 18.98 -1.37 25.27
C ALA A 159 19.42 -0.56 24.04
N GLU A 160 20.49 -1.00 23.37
CA GLU A 160 21.04 -0.40 22.16
C GLU A 160 20.32 -0.83 20.85
N SER A 161 19.42 -1.80 20.93
CA SER A 161 18.69 -2.40 19.81
C SER A 161 17.40 -1.65 19.51
N LEU A 162 16.71 -2.09 18.43
CA LEU A 162 15.41 -1.60 18.00
C LEU A 162 14.32 -2.66 18.19
N LEU A 163 13.20 -2.30 18.80
CA LEU A 163 11.95 -3.03 18.73
C LEU A 163 10.97 -2.30 17.80
N MET A 164 10.44 -2.97 16.79
CA MET A 164 9.48 -2.42 15.86
C MET A 164 8.36 -3.41 15.52
N ASP A 165 7.21 -2.88 15.11
CA ASP A 165 6.08 -3.66 14.64
C ASP A 165 5.69 -3.27 13.21
N VAL A 166 4.83 -4.08 12.56
CA VAL A 166 4.30 -3.83 11.21
C VAL A 166 2.78 -3.97 11.15
N THR A 167 2.08 -3.80 12.26
CA THR A 167 0.62 -3.92 12.33
C THR A 167 -0.11 -2.73 11.71
N SER A 168 -1.41 -2.90 11.48
CA SER A 168 -2.25 -1.85 10.87
C SER A 168 -2.78 -0.81 11.87
N ILE A 169 -2.53 -0.98 13.18
CA ILE A 169 -2.84 -0.01 14.24
C ILE A 169 -1.56 0.38 14.95
N LYS A 170 -1.49 1.58 15.53
CA LYS A 170 -0.24 2.09 16.10
C LYS A 170 -0.31 2.49 17.56
N GLU A 171 -1.42 3.04 18.06
CA GLU A 171 -1.48 3.52 19.45
C GLU A 171 -1.19 2.41 20.46
N ALA A 172 -1.88 1.27 20.37
CA ALA A 172 -1.74 0.19 21.33
C ALA A 172 -0.39 -0.56 21.20
N PRO A 173 0.08 -0.97 19.99
CA PRO A 173 1.39 -1.61 19.85
C PRO A 173 2.57 -0.75 20.27
N VAL A 174 2.59 0.53 19.89
CA VAL A 174 3.68 1.44 20.27
C VAL A 174 3.71 1.66 21.76
N ARG A 175 2.57 1.85 22.42
CA ARG A 175 2.49 1.91 23.88
C ARG A 175 3.03 0.64 24.53
N ALA A 176 2.61 -0.53 24.06
CA ALA A 176 3.09 -1.81 24.59
C ALA A 176 4.60 -1.97 24.42
N MET A 177 5.18 -1.56 23.27
CA MET A 177 6.63 -1.58 23.06
C MET A 177 7.36 -0.64 24.03
N LEU A 178 6.87 0.59 24.23
CA LEU A 178 7.46 1.55 25.15
C LEU A 178 7.45 1.08 26.60
N GLU A 179 6.43 0.33 27.01
CA GLU A 179 6.28 -0.27 28.32
C GLU A 179 7.17 -1.51 28.52
N ALA A 180 7.35 -2.31 27.46
CA ALA A 180 8.02 -3.60 27.54
C ALA A 180 9.55 -3.53 27.47
N THR A 181 10.13 -2.45 26.94
CA THR A 181 11.60 -2.35 26.76
C THR A 181 12.13 -0.94 27.00
N THR A 182 13.42 -0.84 27.30
CA THR A 182 14.19 0.42 27.32
C THR A 182 14.88 0.70 25.96
N ALA A 183 14.87 -0.24 25.04
CA ALA A 183 15.42 -0.11 23.71
C ALA A 183 14.71 0.96 22.87
N SER A 184 15.25 1.27 21.70
CA SER A 184 14.59 2.13 20.72
C SER A 184 13.28 1.50 20.23
N VAL A 185 12.26 2.33 19.96
CA VAL A 185 10.93 1.89 19.56
C VAL A 185 10.46 2.66 18.34
N VAL A 186 10.06 1.94 17.29
CA VAL A 186 9.49 2.51 16.07
C VAL A 186 8.28 1.68 15.65
N GLY A 187 7.11 2.33 15.55
CA GLY A 187 5.94 1.71 14.94
C GLY A 187 5.98 1.84 13.43
N THR A 188 5.65 0.79 12.67
CA THR A 188 5.55 0.89 11.22
C THR A 188 4.25 0.26 10.71
N HIS A 189 3.79 0.73 9.53
CA HIS A 189 2.62 0.17 8.87
C HIS A 189 2.82 0.16 7.35
N PRO A 190 3.07 -1.02 6.74
CA PRO A 190 3.02 -1.18 5.30
C PRO A 190 1.59 -0.95 4.78
N MET A 191 1.38 0.09 3.96
CA MET A 191 0.08 0.40 3.38
C MET A 191 -0.22 -0.45 2.12
N PHE A 192 0.25 -1.68 2.12
CA PHE A 192 0.11 -2.62 1.01
C PHE A 192 0.08 -4.06 1.51
N GLY A 193 -0.60 -4.92 0.76
CA GLY A 193 -0.66 -6.35 1.06
C GLY A 193 0.60 -7.09 0.57
N PRO A 194 0.77 -8.35 1.00
CA PRO A 194 1.95 -9.17 0.68
C PRO A 194 2.07 -9.55 -0.80
N SER A 195 1.03 -9.37 -1.60
CA SER A 195 0.96 -9.79 -3.02
C SER A 195 1.40 -8.70 -3.99
N VAL A 196 2.07 -7.64 -3.51
CA VAL A 196 2.58 -6.59 -4.41
C VAL A 196 3.72 -7.12 -5.29
N HIS A 197 3.72 -6.75 -6.56
CA HIS A 197 4.76 -7.15 -7.51
C HIS A 197 6.09 -6.43 -7.26
N THR A 198 6.02 -5.20 -6.74
CA THR A 198 7.19 -4.37 -6.46
C THR A 198 6.94 -3.50 -5.23
N LEU A 199 8.00 -3.21 -4.50
CA LEU A 199 7.96 -2.27 -3.37
C LEU A 199 8.07 -0.81 -3.85
N GLN A 200 8.50 -0.60 -5.10
CA GLN A 200 8.69 0.73 -5.66
C GLN A 200 7.41 1.55 -5.66
N GLY A 201 7.43 2.67 -4.94
CA GLY A 201 6.28 3.58 -4.81
C GLY A 201 5.20 3.11 -3.84
N GLN A 202 5.34 1.92 -3.23
CA GLN A 202 4.46 1.52 -2.12
C GLN A 202 4.67 2.42 -0.91
N ARG A 203 3.64 2.59 -0.11
CA ARG A 203 3.67 3.49 1.05
C ARG A 203 4.02 2.72 2.32
N MET A 204 4.87 3.32 3.15
CA MET A 204 5.20 2.87 4.50
C MET A 204 4.96 4.02 5.47
N VAL A 205 4.15 3.81 6.49
CA VAL A 205 4.02 4.78 7.58
C VAL A 205 5.00 4.41 8.69
N VAL A 206 5.67 5.42 9.24
CA VAL A 206 6.64 5.29 10.34
C VAL A 206 6.21 6.20 11.48
N CYS A 207 6.04 5.63 12.66
CA CYS A 207 5.74 6.34 13.90
C CYS A 207 6.98 6.31 14.81
N ARG A 208 7.67 7.43 14.93
CA ARG A 208 8.79 7.59 15.85
C ARG A 208 8.28 7.60 17.29
N ALA A 209 8.84 6.76 18.15
CA ALA A 209 8.43 6.71 19.54
C ALA A 209 9.63 6.91 20.51
N ARG A 210 10.73 6.18 20.32
CA ARG A 210 11.97 6.32 21.10
C ARG A 210 13.18 5.98 20.23
N GLY A 211 14.23 6.83 20.23
CA GLY A 211 15.51 6.59 19.60
C GLY A 211 15.58 7.04 18.14
N ASP A 212 16.01 8.29 17.93
CA ASP A 212 16.04 8.93 16.61
C ASP A 212 16.96 8.24 15.62
N VAL A 213 18.13 7.75 16.05
CA VAL A 213 19.10 7.05 15.19
C VAL A 213 18.47 5.81 14.54
N TRP A 214 17.72 5.04 15.30
CA TRP A 214 17.03 3.87 14.77
C TRP A 214 15.82 4.24 13.90
N ALA A 215 15.11 5.31 14.24
CA ALA A 215 14.02 5.80 13.41
C ALA A 215 14.54 6.28 12.05
N ASP A 216 15.67 7.00 12.02
CA ASP A 216 16.33 7.41 10.78
C ASP A 216 16.80 6.20 9.96
N TRP A 217 17.35 5.18 10.61
CA TRP A 217 17.72 3.93 9.95
C TRP A 217 16.51 3.24 9.29
N VAL A 218 15.37 3.17 9.99
CA VAL A 218 14.12 2.59 9.44
C VAL A 218 13.66 3.38 8.21
N VAL A 219 13.60 4.71 8.32
CA VAL A 219 13.20 5.59 7.21
C VAL A 219 14.14 5.42 6.02
N HIS A 220 15.45 5.41 6.27
CA HIS A 220 16.48 5.25 5.24
C HIS A 220 16.37 3.87 4.56
N THR A 221 16.25 2.80 5.33
CA THR A 221 16.16 1.42 4.84
C THR A 221 14.96 1.24 3.91
N PHE A 222 13.78 1.66 4.32
CA PHE A 222 12.58 1.55 3.49
C PHE A 222 12.63 2.46 2.26
N SER A 223 13.12 3.70 2.42
CA SER A 223 13.29 4.62 1.28
C SER A 223 14.29 4.10 0.26
N ALA A 224 15.39 3.50 0.72
CA ALA A 224 16.39 2.90 -0.16
C ALA A 224 15.83 1.72 -0.99
N ARG A 225 14.79 1.04 -0.48
CA ARG A 225 14.04 0.00 -1.19
C ARG A 225 12.93 0.55 -2.10
N GLY A 226 12.83 1.87 -2.21
CA GLY A 226 11.91 2.55 -3.11
C GLY A 226 10.52 2.78 -2.52
N LEU A 227 10.31 2.52 -1.23
CA LEU A 227 9.05 2.86 -0.59
C LEU A 227 8.94 4.38 -0.38
N SER A 228 7.72 4.89 -0.45
CA SER A 228 7.38 6.26 -0.06
C SER A 228 7.07 6.27 1.43
N VAL A 229 8.00 6.80 2.23
CA VAL A 229 7.84 6.83 3.70
C VAL A 229 7.10 8.10 4.11
N THR A 230 6.11 7.94 4.98
CA THR A 230 5.39 9.02 5.66
C THR A 230 5.60 8.89 7.16
N GLU A 231 6.13 9.93 7.79
CA GLU A 231 6.33 9.96 9.24
C GLU A 231 5.16 10.63 9.93
N THR A 232 4.73 10.08 11.09
CA THR A 232 3.60 10.59 11.87
C THR A 232 3.69 10.11 13.32
N THR A 233 2.74 10.50 14.16
CA THR A 233 2.55 9.96 15.52
C THR A 233 1.57 8.78 15.52
N PRO A 234 1.62 7.86 16.51
CA PRO A 234 0.66 6.76 16.62
C PRO A 234 -0.81 7.23 16.65
N VAL A 235 -1.10 8.29 17.39
CA VAL A 235 -2.45 8.89 17.51
C VAL A 235 -2.94 9.43 16.16
N GLN A 236 -2.09 10.19 15.46
CA GLN A 236 -2.45 10.71 14.15
C GLN A 236 -2.58 9.60 13.11
N HIS A 237 -1.73 8.56 13.18
CA HIS A 237 -1.86 7.38 12.35
C HIS A 237 -3.24 6.74 12.50
N ASP A 238 -3.65 6.37 13.72
CA ASP A 238 -4.92 5.65 13.93
C ASP A 238 -6.13 6.55 13.62
N ARG A 239 -6.01 7.86 13.82
CA ARG A 239 -7.01 8.83 13.35
C ARG A 239 -7.16 8.82 11.83
N VAL A 240 -6.07 8.83 11.08
CA VAL A 240 -6.11 8.80 9.60
C VAL A 240 -6.60 7.44 9.12
N MET A 241 -6.16 6.35 9.75
CA MET A 241 -6.57 4.98 9.40
C MET A 241 -8.05 4.72 9.68
N SER A 242 -8.69 5.44 10.59
CA SER A 242 -10.15 5.33 10.76
C SER A 242 -10.91 5.71 9.47
N VAL A 243 -10.37 6.63 8.66
CA VAL A 243 -10.95 6.99 7.36
C VAL A 243 -10.39 6.12 6.24
N VAL A 244 -9.05 6.00 6.14
CA VAL A 244 -8.38 5.33 5.02
C VAL A 244 -8.63 3.81 5.02
N GLN A 245 -8.72 3.18 6.19
CA GLN A 245 -8.97 1.74 6.30
C GLN A 245 -10.37 1.41 6.82
N VAL A 246 -10.71 1.86 8.02
CA VAL A 246 -11.98 1.46 8.66
C VAL A 246 -13.18 1.87 7.82
N LEU A 247 -13.30 3.15 7.45
CA LEU A 247 -14.42 3.63 6.65
C LEU A 247 -14.48 2.93 5.28
N THR A 248 -13.34 2.76 4.62
CA THR A 248 -13.26 2.12 3.29
C THR A 248 -13.68 0.65 3.35
N HIS A 249 -13.22 -0.10 4.35
CA HIS A 249 -13.63 -1.50 4.53
C HIS A 249 -15.11 -1.60 4.91
N PHE A 250 -15.56 -0.78 5.86
CA PHE A 250 -16.93 -0.74 6.32
C PHE A 250 -17.92 -0.43 5.18
N GLN A 251 -17.62 0.60 4.37
CA GLN A 251 -18.41 0.93 3.18
C GLN A 251 -18.52 -0.27 2.22
N THR A 252 -17.40 -0.91 1.92
CA THR A 252 -17.35 -2.08 1.03
C THR A 252 -18.14 -3.25 1.60
N GLN A 253 -18.08 -3.46 2.91
CA GLN A 253 -18.85 -4.50 3.59
C GLN A 253 -20.35 -4.20 3.57
N VAL A 254 -20.75 -2.95 3.87
CA VAL A 254 -22.16 -2.53 3.80
C VAL A 254 -22.70 -2.73 2.39
N GLN A 255 -21.94 -2.33 1.36
CA GLN A 255 -22.32 -2.55 -0.05
C GLN A 255 -22.51 -4.05 -0.34
N GLY A 256 -21.54 -4.90 0.03
CA GLY A 256 -21.63 -6.35 -0.21
C GLY A 256 -22.79 -7.01 0.54
N ILE A 257 -23.04 -6.63 1.80
CA ILE A 257 -24.17 -7.10 2.59
C ILE A 257 -25.50 -6.67 1.94
N THR A 258 -25.56 -5.42 1.46
CA THR A 258 -26.77 -4.89 0.79
C THR A 258 -27.03 -5.66 -0.50
N LEU A 259 -26.02 -5.87 -1.34
CA LEU A 259 -26.14 -6.68 -2.57
C LEU A 259 -26.64 -8.11 -2.27
N ALA A 260 -26.06 -8.76 -1.27
CA ALA A 260 -26.45 -10.12 -0.87
C ALA A 260 -27.90 -10.21 -0.37
N ARG A 261 -28.43 -9.14 0.20
CA ARG A 261 -29.79 -9.06 0.76
C ARG A 261 -30.84 -8.47 -0.20
N ALA A 262 -30.41 -7.92 -1.33
CA ALA A 262 -31.32 -7.32 -2.32
C ALA A 262 -32.23 -8.34 -3.01
N GLY A 263 -32.00 -9.64 -2.83
CA GLY A 263 -32.81 -10.72 -3.39
C GLY A 263 -32.65 -10.89 -4.92
N LEU A 264 -31.69 -10.21 -5.54
CA LEU A 264 -31.43 -10.29 -6.97
C LEU A 264 -30.07 -11.02 -7.19
N PRO A 265 -30.10 -12.20 -7.83
CA PRO A 265 -28.88 -12.95 -8.13
C PRO A 265 -27.89 -12.15 -8.99
N LEU A 266 -26.59 -12.27 -8.70
CA LEU A 266 -25.55 -11.57 -9.44
C LEU A 266 -25.62 -11.85 -10.96
N ALA A 267 -25.94 -13.10 -11.35
CA ALA A 267 -26.08 -13.48 -12.76
C ALA A 267 -27.16 -12.69 -13.51
N GLU A 268 -28.18 -12.20 -12.81
CA GLU A 268 -29.26 -11.38 -13.41
C GLU A 268 -28.83 -9.93 -13.61
N THR A 269 -27.88 -9.42 -12.77
CA THR A 269 -27.39 -8.04 -12.88
C THR A 269 -26.28 -7.90 -13.93
N MET A 270 -25.51 -8.97 -14.18
CA MET A 270 -24.37 -8.94 -15.09
C MET A 270 -24.66 -8.45 -16.50
N PRO A 271 -25.79 -8.84 -17.18
CA PRO A 271 -26.11 -8.31 -18.50
C PRO A 271 -26.42 -6.81 -18.54
N PHE A 272 -26.66 -6.19 -17.39
CA PHE A 272 -27.00 -4.77 -17.24
C PHE A 272 -25.88 -3.96 -16.63
N THR A 273 -24.67 -4.54 -16.51
CA THR A 273 -23.53 -3.84 -15.90
C THR A 273 -23.10 -2.64 -16.73
N SER A 274 -22.81 -1.53 -16.03
CA SER A 274 -21.94 -0.50 -16.55
C SER A 274 -20.48 -0.81 -16.13
N PRO A 275 -19.47 -0.31 -16.85
CA PRO A 275 -18.07 -0.48 -16.44
C PRO A 275 -17.79 0.07 -15.05
N ALA A 276 -18.45 1.17 -14.64
CA ALA A 276 -18.34 1.72 -13.30
C ALA A 276 -18.92 0.76 -12.24
N TYR A 277 -20.12 0.20 -12.47
CA TYR A 277 -20.70 -0.81 -11.58
C TYR A 277 -19.79 -2.04 -11.46
N LEU A 278 -19.21 -2.49 -12.58
CA LEU A 278 -18.32 -3.64 -12.60
C LEU A 278 -17.04 -3.40 -11.78
N LEU A 279 -16.49 -2.17 -11.82
CA LEU A 279 -15.35 -1.78 -10.99
C LEU A 279 -15.69 -1.89 -9.49
N GLU A 280 -16.80 -1.32 -9.07
CA GLU A 280 -17.30 -1.39 -7.69
C GLU A 280 -17.51 -2.83 -7.25
N LEU A 281 -18.11 -3.65 -8.12
CA LEU A 281 -18.37 -5.06 -7.86
C LEU A 281 -17.06 -5.85 -7.69
N TYR A 282 -16.04 -5.60 -8.51
CA TYR A 282 -14.72 -6.22 -8.36
C TYR A 282 -14.04 -5.83 -7.05
N VAL A 283 -14.14 -4.57 -6.65
CA VAL A 283 -13.59 -4.10 -5.37
C VAL A 283 -14.28 -4.81 -4.20
N ALA A 284 -15.61 -4.87 -4.21
CA ALA A 284 -16.40 -5.56 -3.18
C ALA A 284 -16.08 -7.07 -3.15
N ALA A 285 -16.15 -7.76 -4.27
CA ALA A 285 -15.90 -9.19 -4.35
C ALA A 285 -14.45 -9.54 -3.91
N ARG A 286 -13.47 -8.73 -4.30
CA ARG A 286 -12.07 -8.89 -3.85
C ARG A 286 -11.93 -8.79 -2.34
N HIS A 287 -12.67 -7.87 -1.70
CA HIS A 287 -12.67 -7.72 -0.24
C HIS A 287 -13.16 -9.02 0.43
N PHE A 288 -14.30 -9.55 0.00
CA PHE A 288 -14.87 -10.77 0.56
C PHE A 288 -14.15 -12.08 0.16
N ALA A 289 -13.26 -12.03 -0.82
CA ALA A 289 -12.35 -13.15 -1.13
C ALA A 289 -11.18 -13.28 -0.14
N GLN A 290 -11.00 -12.32 0.77
CA GLN A 290 -9.95 -12.34 1.80
C GLN A 290 -10.48 -12.99 3.09
N ASP A 291 -9.53 -13.34 3.98
CA ASP A 291 -9.86 -13.88 5.30
C ASP A 291 -10.47 -12.79 6.19
N PRO A 292 -11.65 -13.00 6.79
CA PRO A 292 -12.26 -12.05 7.72
C PRO A 292 -11.37 -11.77 8.96
N ALA A 293 -10.53 -12.73 9.36
CA ALA A 293 -9.55 -12.54 10.43
C ALA A 293 -8.49 -11.46 10.11
N LEU A 294 -8.36 -11.05 8.85
CA LEU A 294 -7.51 -9.92 8.49
C LEU A 294 -8.21 -8.58 8.75
N TYR A 295 -9.47 -8.45 8.35
CA TYR A 295 -10.18 -7.16 8.39
C TYR A 295 -10.80 -6.85 9.75
N GLY A 296 -11.39 -7.83 10.41
CA GLY A 296 -12.06 -7.66 11.68
C GLY A 296 -11.19 -6.92 12.72
N PRO A 297 -9.96 -7.36 13.00
CA PRO A 297 -9.07 -6.68 13.93
C PRO A 297 -8.66 -5.26 13.51
N ILE A 298 -8.46 -5.01 12.22
CA ILE A 298 -8.14 -3.66 11.72
C ILE A 298 -9.25 -2.68 12.06
N GLU A 299 -10.50 -3.10 11.88
CA GLU A 299 -11.67 -2.27 12.12
C GLU A 299 -12.01 -2.18 13.59
N MET A 300 -12.11 -3.32 14.28
CA MET A 300 -12.58 -3.39 15.67
C MET A 300 -11.58 -2.82 16.69
N ARG A 301 -10.28 -2.80 16.38
CA ARG A 301 -9.24 -2.31 17.29
C ARG A 301 -8.76 -0.89 16.99
N ASN A 302 -9.23 -0.26 15.92
CA ASN A 302 -8.98 1.17 15.75
C ASN A 302 -9.80 1.95 16.78
N PRO A 303 -9.19 2.81 17.60
CA PRO A 303 -9.89 3.51 18.69
C PRO A 303 -10.99 4.47 18.21
N ARG A 304 -11.02 4.79 16.91
CA ARG A 304 -12.00 5.69 16.31
C ARG A 304 -12.99 5.00 15.38
N ALA A 305 -13.03 3.66 15.39
CA ALA A 305 -13.93 2.91 14.51
C ALA A 305 -15.40 3.25 14.75
N GLY A 306 -15.80 3.37 16.03
CA GLY A 306 -17.18 3.73 16.40
C GLY A 306 -17.63 5.07 15.81
N ASP A 307 -16.74 6.09 15.84
CA ASP A 307 -17.06 7.43 15.36
C ASP A 307 -17.34 7.42 13.85
N VAL A 308 -16.44 6.79 13.05
CA VAL A 308 -16.59 6.84 11.60
C VAL A 308 -17.70 5.94 11.07
N THR A 309 -17.97 4.80 11.73
CA THR A 309 -19.09 3.92 11.35
C THR A 309 -20.43 4.51 11.71
N ALA A 310 -20.53 5.21 12.84
CA ALA A 310 -21.73 5.97 13.23
C ALA A 310 -21.99 7.13 12.24
N ALA A 311 -20.95 7.89 11.87
CA ALA A 311 -21.06 8.97 10.88
C ALA A 311 -21.53 8.45 9.51
N PHE A 312 -21.02 7.30 9.05
CA PHE A 312 -21.48 6.66 7.83
C PHE A 312 -22.97 6.28 7.92
N GLY A 313 -23.39 5.65 9.02
CA GLY A 313 -24.79 5.29 9.24
C GLY A 313 -25.74 6.50 9.21
N ALA A 314 -25.34 7.60 9.85
CA ALA A 314 -26.09 8.85 9.84
C ALA A 314 -26.23 9.45 8.44
N ALA A 315 -25.14 9.52 7.67
CA ALA A 315 -25.16 10.00 6.30
C ALA A 315 -26.01 9.12 5.37
N ALA A 316 -25.95 7.79 5.55
CA ALA A 316 -26.80 6.86 4.80
C ALA A 316 -28.29 7.06 5.10
N GLN A 317 -28.66 7.28 6.37
CA GLN A 317 -30.03 7.56 6.77
C GLN A 317 -30.54 8.90 6.22
N GLU A 318 -29.72 9.96 6.30
CA GLU A 318 -30.08 11.28 5.75
C GLU A 318 -30.33 11.19 4.24
N LEU A 319 -29.44 10.57 3.48
CA LEU A 319 -29.60 10.40 2.05
C LEU A 319 -30.83 9.53 1.70
N ALA A 320 -31.05 8.44 2.44
CA ALA A 320 -32.21 7.59 2.26
C ALA A 320 -33.53 8.34 2.47
N GLN A 321 -33.60 9.24 3.48
CA GLN A 321 -34.77 10.08 3.74
C GLN A 321 -35.01 11.08 2.62
N VAL A 322 -33.97 11.75 2.12
CA VAL A 322 -34.06 12.69 1.01
C VAL A 322 -34.58 11.99 -0.26
N ILE A 323 -34.08 10.79 -0.55
CA ILE A 323 -34.56 9.97 -1.69
C ILE A 323 -36.02 9.55 -1.50
N ALA A 324 -36.40 9.08 -0.31
CA ALA A 324 -37.75 8.61 -0.03
C ALA A 324 -38.82 9.71 -0.15
N THR A 325 -38.45 10.94 0.18
CA THR A 325 -39.35 12.12 0.06
C THR A 325 -39.31 12.79 -1.30
N GLY A 326 -38.36 12.43 -2.17
CA GLY A 326 -38.17 13.07 -3.49
C GLY A 326 -37.71 14.53 -3.38
N ASP A 327 -37.07 14.91 -2.27
CA ASP A 327 -36.61 16.29 -2.02
C ASP A 327 -35.37 16.64 -2.85
N GLN A 328 -35.62 17.18 -4.05
CA GLN A 328 -34.58 17.57 -4.99
C GLN A 328 -33.68 18.72 -4.49
N GLU A 329 -34.22 19.61 -3.67
CA GLU A 329 -33.45 20.73 -3.14
C GLU A 329 -32.43 20.22 -2.10
N SER A 330 -32.84 19.42 -1.15
CA SER A 330 -31.95 18.77 -0.19
C SER A 330 -30.93 17.86 -0.87
N PHE A 331 -31.31 17.12 -1.91
CA PHE A 331 -30.38 16.31 -2.68
C PHE A 331 -29.30 17.15 -3.35
N ALA A 332 -29.68 18.25 -4.04
CA ALA A 332 -28.73 19.14 -4.69
C ALA A 332 -27.78 19.84 -3.69
N ARG A 333 -28.31 20.21 -2.51
CA ARG A 333 -27.49 20.79 -1.42
C ARG A 333 -26.43 19.81 -0.92
N LEU A 334 -26.82 18.58 -0.57
CA LEU A 334 -25.87 17.53 -0.11
C LEU A 334 -24.81 17.25 -1.17
N PHE A 335 -25.24 17.13 -2.44
CA PHE A 335 -24.31 16.92 -3.55
C PHE A 335 -23.31 18.07 -3.71
N GLY A 336 -23.76 19.31 -3.53
CA GLY A 336 -22.95 20.52 -3.57
C GLY A 336 -21.90 20.58 -2.44
N GLU A 337 -22.30 20.23 -1.22
CA GLU A 337 -21.41 20.14 -0.06
C GLU A 337 -20.27 19.13 -0.28
N VAL A 338 -20.58 17.93 -0.78
CA VAL A 338 -19.57 16.91 -1.10
C VAL A 338 -18.67 17.33 -2.25
N ARG A 339 -19.22 17.98 -3.30
CA ARG A 339 -18.42 18.55 -4.40
C ARG A 339 -17.42 19.59 -3.88
N GLN A 340 -17.87 20.48 -2.98
CA GLN A 340 -17.00 21.47 -2.35
C GLN A 340 -15.88 20.83 -1.52
N PHE A 341 -16.18 19.76 -0.79
CA PHE A 341 -15.19 18.99 -0.03
C PHE A 341 -14.09 18.42 -0.94
N PHE A 342 -14.44 17.86 -2.10
CA PHE A 342 -13.47 17.32 -3.03
C PHE A 342 -12.70 18.39 -3.83
N GLY A 343 -13.29 19.56 -4.06
CA GLY A 343 -12.64 20.67 -4.77
C GLY A 343 -11.99 20.23 -6.09
N ASP A 344 -10.74 20.67 -6.31
CA ASP A 344 -9.97 20.38 -7.53
C ASP A 344 -9.67 18.89 -7.75
N PHE A 345 -9.74 18.07 -6.69
CA PHE A 345 -9.55 16.62 -6.79
C PHE A 345 -10.61 15.96 -7.70
N THR A 346 -11.77 16.57 -7.89
CA THR A 346 -12.82 16.05 -8.79
C THR A 346 -12.34 15.88 -10.23
N ALA A 347 -11.52 16.80 -10.74
CA ALA A 347 -10.98 16.70 -12.11
C ALA A 347 -9.96 15.57 -12.25
N GLU A 348 -9.04 15.42 -11.27
CA GLU A 348 -8.10 14.30 -11.21
C GLU A 348 -8.83 12.97 -11.09
N ALA A 349 -9.87 12.93 -10.25
CA ALA A 349 -10.68 11.72 -10.03
C ALA A 349 -11.37 11.27 -11.33
N LEU A 350 -11.95 12.21 -12.11
CA LEU A 350 -12.55 11.91 -13.41
C LEU A 350 -11.52 11.32 -14.38
N GLU A 351 -10.35 11.93 -14.51
CA GLU A 351 -9.29 11.44 -15.41
C GLU A 351 -8.84 10.03 -15.02
N GLN A 352 -8.50 9.82 -13.74
CA GLN A 352 -7.98 8.53 -13.28
C GLN A 352 -9.05 7.42 -13.30
N SER A 353 -10.29 7.72 -12.94
CA SER A 353 -11.37 6.74 -12.98
C SER A 353 -11.76 6.36 -14.40
N SER A 354 -11.80 7.32 -15.34
CA SER A 354 -12.03 7.04 -16.76
C SER A 354 -10.98 6.09 -17.32
N PHE A 355 -9.70 6.33 -17.02
CA PHE A 355 -8.62 5.43 -17.41
C PHE A 355 -8.80 3.99 -16.90
N LEU A 356 -9.22 3.82 -15.63
CA LEU A 356 -9.47 2.49 -15.06
C LEU A 356 -10.69 1.81 -15.68
N ILE A 357 -11.75 2.57 -15.94
CA ILE A 357 -12.99 2.13 -16.57
C ILE A 357 -12.72 1.62 -17.98
N ASP A 358 -11.95 2.36 -18.78
CA ASP A 358 -11.56 1.94 -20.13
C ASP A 358 -10.79 0.60 -20.12
N ARG A 359 -9.90 0.41 -19.13
CA ARG A 359 -9.16 -0.86 -18.97
C ARG A 359 -10.04 -2.06 -18.59
N ILE A 360 -11.18 -1.82 -17.96
CA ILE A 360 -12.14 -2.88 -17.66
C ILE A 360 -12.86 -3.31 -18.94
N VAL A 361 -13.28 -2.33 -19.76
CA VAL A 361 -13.95 -2.61 -21.06
C VAL A 361 -13.05 -3.40 -22.00
N GLU A 362 -11.75 -3.11 -22.05
CA GLU A 362 -10.81 -3.85 -22.90
C GLU A 362 -10.65 -5.34 -22.55
N ARG A 363 -11.10 -5.77 -21.37
CA ARG A 363 -10.97 -7.15 -20.89
C ARG A 363 -12.31 -7.93 -20.92
N SER A 364 -13.41 -7.25 -21.18
CA SER A 364 -14.74 -7.85 -21.33
C SER A 364 -15.01 -8.21 -22.78
#